data_68556ab83f439d5b3a5a7fce1a23107b
#
_entry.id   68556ab83f439d5b3a5a7fce1a23107b
#
_cell.length_a   1.000
_cell.length_b   1.000
_cell.length_c   1.000
_cell.angle_alpha   90.00
_cell.angle_beta   90.00
_cell.angle_gamma   90.00
#
_symmetry.space_group_name_H-M   'P 1'
#
loop_
_entity.id
_entity.type
_entity.pdbx_description
1 polymer ?
#
loop_
_entity_poly.entity_id
_entity_poly.type
_entity_poly.pdbx_seq_one_letter_code
_entity_poly.pdbx_strand_id
1 'polypeptide(L)'
;MDAGNVSPSMPSPLIASLEKLIGTPRDGALLRYSLGTEYLKAGEAERGIASLREAVARDPRYSAAWKALGRAPAEAGREEEALAAFASGIEAARIKGDKQAGR
;
A
#
# COMPACT_ATOMS: atom_id res chain seq x y z
N MET A 1 31.00 11.81 -1.05
CA MET A 1 30.34 11.58 -0.98
C MET A 1 29.57 11.74 -0.61
N ASP A 2 29.25 11.75 -0.54
CA ASP A 2 28.46 11.91 -0.29
C ASP A 2 27.62 11.51 0.31
N ALA A 3 27.97 11.72 1.15
CA ALA A 3 27.04 11.21 2.02
C ALA A 3 25.73 11.69 1.77
N GLY A 4 25.72 12.77 1.33
CA GLY A 4 24.50 13.26 0.97
C GLY A 4 23.78 12.31 0.20
N ASN A 5 24.49 11.39 -0.23
CA ASN A 5 23.90 10.47 -1.00
C ASN A 5 23.14 9.52 -0.33
N VAL A 6 23.00 9.57 0.90
CA VAL A 6 22.07 8.74 1.52
C VAL A 6 20.78 9.04 0.97
N SER A 7 20.44 8.34 -0.04
CA SER A 7 19.29 8.60 -0.76
C SER A 7 18.12 8.10 -0.03
N PRO A 8 16.98 8.74 -0.16
CA PRO A 8 15.75 8.19 0.41
C PRO A 8 15.39 6.86 -0.20
N SER A 9 15.94 6.57 -1.36
CA SER A 9 15.62 5.29 -1.97
C SER A 9 16.45 4.16 -1.42
N MET A 10 17.39 4.46 -0.50
CA MET A 10 18.13 3.39 0.09
C MET A 10 17.22 2.54 0.93
N PRO A 11 17.15 1.23 0.68
CA PRO A 11 16.19 0.38 1.38
C PRO A 11 16.53 0.33 2.86
N SER A 12 15.52 0.41 3.68
CA SER A 12 15.69 0.17 5.09
C SER A 12 15.86 -1.32 5.33
N PRO A 13 16.40 -1.72 6.47
CA PRO A 13 16.46 -3.16 6.78
C PRO A 13 15.08 -3.81 6.78
N LEU A 14 14.06 -3.06 7.17
CA LEU A 14 12.72 -3.60 7.18
C LEU A 14 12.23 -3.89 5.76
N ILE A 15 12.48 -2.97 4.83
CA ILE A 15 12.09 -3.20 3.44
C ILE A 15 12.78 -4.44 2.91
N ALA A 16 14.08 -4.58 3.15
CA ALA A 16 14.82 -5.73 2.67
C ALA A 16 14.26 -7.02 3.24
N SER A 17 13.91 -7.02 4.52
CA SER A 17 13.34 -8.22 5.14
C SER A 17 12.00 -8.57 4.55
N LEU A 18 11.15 -7.56 4.29
CA LEU A 18 9.86 -7.82 3.71
C LEU A 18 9.97 -8.29 2.28
N GLU A 19 10.91 -7.75 1.52
CA GLU A 19 11.09 -8.15 0.12
C GLU A 19 11.46 -9.62 0.01
N LYS A 20 12.16 -10.15 0.99
CA LYS A 20 12.53 -11.56 0.96
C LYS A 20 11.34 -12.49 1.04
N LEU A 21 10.20 -12.00 1.51
CA LEU A 21 9.00 -12.81 1.63
C LEU A 21 8.17 -12.85 0.36
N ILE A 22 8.50 -12.00 -0.62
CA ILE A 22 7.78 -11.98 -1.87
C ILE A 22 7.97 -13.32 -2.57
N GLY A 23 6.88 -13.91 -3.03
CA GLY A 23 6.92 -15.20 -3.71
C GLY A 23 6.96 -16.38 -2.78
N THR A 24 6.94 -16.16 -1.48
CA THR A 24 6.91 -17.25 -0.51
C THR A 24 5.47 -17.48 -0.05
N PRO A 25 5.21 -18.52 0.75
CA PRO A 25 3.86 -18.71 1.28
C PRO A 25 3.36 -17.55 2.15
N ARG A 26 4.23 -16.66 2.57
CA ARG A 26 3.82 -15.50 3.35
C ARG A 26 3.49 -14.29 2.48
N ASP A 27 3.58 -14.42 1.17
CA ASP A 27 3.31 -13.31 0.26
C ASP A 27 1.81 -13.16 0.08
N GLY A 28 1.21 -12.26 0.81
CA GLY A 28 -0.21 -12.01 0.74
C GLY A 28 -0.49 -10.53 0.85
N ALA A 29 -1.77 -10.19 1.04
CA ALA A 29 -2.18 -8.80 1.09
C ALA A 29 -1.47 -8.02 2.19
N LEU A 30 -1.30 -8.62 3.35
CA LEU A 30 -0.65 -7.93 4.47
C LEU A 30 0.80 -7.58 4.12
N LEU A 31 1.53 -8.52 3.52
CA LEU A 31 2.90 -8.24 3.12
C LEU A 31 2.96 -7.09 2.14
N ARG A 32 2.08 -7.10 1.16
CA ARG A 32 2.08 -6.05 0.15
C ARG A 32 1.68 -4.70 0.74
N TYR A 33 0.74 -4.70 1.68
CA TYR A 33 0.38 -3.48 2.38
C TYR A 33 1.58 -2.96 3.19
N SER A 34 2.26 -3.84 3.91
CA SER A 34 3.42 -3.45 4.71
C SER A 34 4.54 -2.89 3.84
N LEU A 35 4.82 -3.56 2.72
CA LEU A 35 5.81 -3.06 1.78
C LEU A 35 5.41 -1.70 1.24
N GLY A 36 4.14 -1.55 0.87
CA GLY A 36 3.67 -0.29 0.33
C GLY A 36 3.88 0.86 1.29
N THR A 37 3.51 0.67 2.55
CA THR A 37 3.66 1.73 3.54
C THR A 37 5.13 2.04 3.80
N GLU A 38 5.99 1.03 3.82
CA GLU A 38 7.42 1.27 4.04
C GLU A 38 8.07 1.98 2.85
N TYR A 39 7.68 1.61 1.63
CA TYR A 39 8.18 2.32 0.46
C TYR A 39 7.77 3.79 0.50
N LEU A 40 6.53 4.07 0.89
CA LEU A 40 6.07 5.45 0.97
C LEU A 40 6.87 6.24 2.00
N LYS A 41 7.16 5.63 3.14
CA LYS A 41 7.99 6.28 4.16
C LYS A 41 9.39 6.56 3.63
N ALA A 42 9.89 5.72 2.76
CA ALA A 42 11.22 5.88 2.18
C ALA A 42 11.23 6.85 1.01
N GLY A 43 10.10 7.44 0.67
CA GLY A 43 10.04 8.38 -0.43
C GLY A 43 9.90 7.74 -1.79
N GLU A 44 9.59 6.43 -1.83
CA GLU A 44 9.46 5.72 -3.09
C GLU A 44 7.99 5.53 -3.43
N ALA A 45 7.37 6.63 -3.87
CA ALA A 45 5.93 6.64 -4.06
C ALA A 45 5.46 5.63 -5.11
N GLU A 46 6.20 5.48 -6.21
CA GLU A 46 5.76 4.55 -7.26
C GLU A 46 5.76 3.12 -6.77
N ARG A 47 6.81 2.72 -6.06
CA ARG A 47 6.86 1.37 -5.53
C ARG A 47 5.80 1.15 -4.46
N GLY A 48 5.58 2.19 -3.66
CA GLY A 48 4.55 2.11 -2.63
C GLY A 48 3.18 1.92 -3.23
N ILE A 49 2.86 2.72 -4.25
CA ILE A 49 1.57 2.61 -4.92
C ILE A 49 1.41 1.24 -5.56
N ALA A 50 2.46 0.75 -6.22
CA ALA A 50 2.39 -0.58 -6.85
C ALA A 50 2.14 -1.67 -5.82
N SER A 51 2.81 -1.60 -4.68
CA SER A 51 2.62 -2.61 -3.63
C SER A 51 1.22 -2.55 -3.05
N LEU A 52 0.69 -1.34 -2.85
CA LEU A 52 -0.66 -1.20 -2.32
C LEU A 52 -1.69 -1.69 -3.33
N ARG A 53 -1.46 -1.50 -4.61
CA ARG A 53 -2.34 -2.06 -5.64
C ARG A 53 -2.34 -3.58 -5.58
N GLU A 54 -1.17 -4.18 -5.34
CA GLU A 54 -1.10 -5.62 -5.16
C GLU A 54 -1.88 -6.06 -3.93
N ALA A 55 -1.80 -5.27 -2.87
CA ALA A 55 -2.52 -5.62 -1.64
C ALA A 55 -4.02 -5.69 -1.88
N VAL A 56 -4.58 -4.68 -2.55
CA VAL A 56 -6.03 -4.67 -2.78
C VAL A 56 -6.44 -5.67 -3.86
N ALA A 57 -5.52 -6.03 -4.76
CA ALA A 57 -5.80 -7.07 -5.74
C ALA A 57 -5.93 -8.42 -5.05
N ARG A 58 -5.14 -8.65 -4.01
CA ARG A 58 -5.19 -9.91 -3.27
C ARG A 58 -6.32 -9.93 -2.27
N ASP A 59 -6.68 -8.77 -1.74
CA ASP A 59 -7.79 -8.68 -0.79
C ASP A 59 -8.56 -7.38 -1.06
N PRO A 60 -9.58 -7.43 -1.91
CA PRO A 60 -10.33 -6.23 -2.26
C PRO A 60 -11.08 -5.59 -1.09
N ARG A 61 -11.19 -6.29 0.03
CA ARG A 61 -11.87 -5.73 1.20
C ARG A 61 -10.91 -5.19 2.25
N TYR A 62 -9.65 -5.08 1.90
CA TYR A 62 -8.63 -4.58 2.82
C TYR A 62 -8.72 -3.05 2.85
N SER A 63 -9.58 -2.53 3.69
CA SER A 63 -9.86 -1.09 3.66
C SER A 63 -8.67 -0.23 4.01
N ALA A 64 -7.78 -0.68 4.90
CA ALA A 64 -6.58 0.10 5.22
C ALA A 64 -5.69 0.28 4.00
N ALA A 65 -5.60 -0.75 3.16
CA ALA A 65 -4.80 -0.65 1.94
C ALA A 65 -5.43 0.32 0.95
N TRP A 66 -6.75 0.30 0.82
CA TRP A 66 -7.44 1.26 -0.04
C TRP A 66 -7.22 2.69 0.45
N LYS A 67 -7.28 2.90 1.77
CA LYS A 67 -7.03 4.20 2.33
C LYS A 67 -5.62 4.69 2.02
N ALA A 68 -4.63 3.83 2.21
CA ALA A 68 -3.24 4.19 1.93
C ALA A 68 -3.06 4.46 0.44
N LEU A 69 -3.70 3.65 -0.40
CA LEU A 69 -3.61 3.82 -1.84
C LEU A 69 -4.22 5.15 -2.29
N GLY A 70 -5.30 5.57 -1.65
CA GLY A 70 -5.89 6.85 -1.97
C GLY A 70 -5.03 8.01 -1.53
N ARG A 71 -4.41 7.88 -0.36
CA ARG A 71 -3.59 8.97 0.17
C ARG A 71 -2.30 9.17 -0.63
N ALA A 72 -1.66 8.07 -1.03
CA ALA A 72 -0.39 8.15 -1.71
C ALA A 72 -0.46 8.90 -3.05
N PRO A 73 -1.42 8.59 -3.93
CA PRO A 73 -1.56 9.36 -5.16
C PRO A 73 -1.90 10.82 -4.91
N ALA A 74 -2.69 11.10 -3.89
CA ALA A 74 -3.03 12.49 -3.59
C ALA A 74 -1.79 13.28 -3.22
N GLU A 75 -0.93 12.70 -2.41
CA GLU A 75 0.31 13.33 -2.01
C GLU A 75 1.26 13.51 -3.19
N ALA A 76 1.15 12.65 -4.17
CA ALA A 76 1.97 12.75 -5.38
C ALA A 76 1.32 13.59 -6.47
N GLY A 77 0.17 14.20 -6.19
CA GLY A 77 -0.49 15.05 -7.17
C GLY A 77 -1.37 14.30 -8.17
N ARG A 78 -1.70 13.07 -7.88
CA ARG A 78 -2.52 12.26 -8.79
C ARG A 78 -3.93 12.16 -8.26
N GLU A 79 -4.64 13.25 -8.34
CA GLU A 79 -5.92 13.35 -7.64
C GLU A 79 -7.00 12.42 -8.15
N GLU A 80 -7.01 12.15 -9.46
CA GLU A 80 -8.01 11.24 -9.98
C GLU A 80 -7.83 9.83 -9.44
N GLU A 81 -6.57 9.37 -9.38
CA GLU A 81 -6.29 8.07 -8.81
C GLU A 81 -6.68 8.02 -7.35
N ALA A 82 -6.41 9.11 -6.63
CA ALA A 82 -6.73 9.16 -5.22
C ALA A 82 -8.22 9.04 -5.00
N LEU A 83 -9.01 9.77 -5.79
CA LEU A 83 -10.46 9.72 -5.65
C LEU A 83 -11.00 8.34 -5.96
N ALA A 84 -10.47 7.70 -7.01
CA ALA A 84 -10.91 6.36 -7.36
C ALA A 84 -10.59 5.36 -6.24
N ALA A 85 -9.40 5.48 -5.65
CA ALA A 85 -9.01 4.57 -4.59
C ALA A 85 -9.84 4.79 -3.33
N PHE A 86 -10.11 6.05 -2.98
CA PHE A 86 -10.95 6.32 -1.82
C PHE A 86 -12.36 5.79 -2.03
N ALA A 87 -12.91 5.94 -3.23
CA ALA A 87 -14.24 5.43 -3.51
C ALA A 87 -14.29 3.91 -3.38
N SER A 88 -13.25 3.23 -3.87
CA SER A 88 -13.19 1.77 -3.74
C SER A 88 -13.04 1.36 -2.29
N GLY A 89 -12.31 2.15 -1.50
CA GLY A 89 -12.15 1.88 -0.09
C GLY A 89 -13.45 2.01 0.68
N ILE A 90 -14.22 3.03 0.35
CA ILE A 90 -15.52 3.23 0.97
C ILE A 90 -16.44 2.05 0.64
N GLU A 91 -16.44 1.63 -0.61
CA GLU A 91 -17.25 0.50 -1.02
C GLU A 91 -16.82 -0.78 -0.32
N ALA A 92 -15.51 -1.00 -0.18
CA ALA A 92 -15.00 -2.18 0.51
C ALA A 92 -15.42 -2.17 1.98
N ALA A 93 -15.36 -1.02 2.62
CA ALA A 93 -15.75 -0.91 4.02
C ALA A 93 -17.26 -1.15 4.18
N ARG A 94 -18.05 -0.64 3.24
CA ARG A 94 -19.49 -0.83 3.27
C ARG A 94 -19.86 -2.31 3.15
N ILE A 95 -19.22 -3.01 2.24
CA ILE A 95 -19.47 -4.43 2.07
C ILE A 95 -19.13 -5.19 3.33
N LYS A 96 -17.99 -4.87 3.95
CA LYS A 96 -17.58 -5.50 5.18
C LYS A 96 -18.59 -5.24 6.30
N GLY A 97 -19.04 -3.99 6.39
CA GLY A 97 -20.01 -3.61 7.41
C GLY A 97 -21.35 -4.33 7.21
N ASP A 98 -21.83 -4.35 5.97
CA ASP A 98 -23.07 -5.06 5.67
C ASP A 98 -22.98 -6.52 6.03
N LYS A 99 -21.85 -7.12 5.73
CA LYS A 99 -21.66 -8.52 6.04
C LYS A 99 -21.72 -8.77 7.54
N GLN A 100 -21.15 -7.86 8.31
CA GLN A 100 -21.20 -7.98 9.75
C GLN A 100 -22.59 -7.68 10.29
N ALA A 101 -23.26 -6.71 9.72
CA ALA A 101 -24.59 -6.34 10.17
C ALA A 101 -25.62 -7.41 9.83
N GLY A 102 -25.37 -8.18 8.84
CA GLY A 102 -26.31 -9.23 8.42
C GLY A 102 -26.38 -10.41 9.32
N ARG A 103 -25.63 -10.40 10.41
CA ARG A 103 -25.69 -11.51 11.33
C ARG A 103 -26.73 -11.34 12.41
#